data_56b7012d0e7e1ee0733a90592d3be08d
#
_entry.id   56b7012d0e7e1ee0733a90592d3be08d
#
_cell.length_a   1.000
_cell.length_b   1.000
_cell.length_c   1.000
_cell.angle_alpha   90.00
_cell.angle_beta   90.00
_cell.angle_gamma   90.00
#
_symmetry.space_group_name_H-M   'P 1'
#
loop_
_entity.id
_entity.type
_entity.pdbx_description
1 polymer ?
#
loop_
_entity_poly.entity_id
_entity_poly.type
_entity_poly.pdbx_seq_one_letter_code
_entity_poly.pdbx_strand_id
1 'polypeptide(L)'
;MRIRKAWETMSRKATITQKEIVNAAFKITRKEGFEQITSRRLAAAAGCSTQPIFRIYDNMDALKKDVYAKAAAYYEDYYKDYTKTHETPFVDLGMAYINFARRYPHLFRLLFLS
;
A
#
# COMPACT_ATOMS: atom_id res chain seq x y z
N MET A 1 -27.49 22.23 -3.82
CA MET A 1 -26.91 20.98 -4.33
C MET A 1 -25.40 20.90 -4.19
N ARG A 2 -24.66 21.92 -4.62
CA ARG A 2 -23.20 21.94 -4.50
C ARG A 2 -22.70 21.97 -3.05
N ILE A 3 -23.39 22.71 -2.20
CA ILE A 3 -23.05 22.79 -0.77
C ILE A 3 -23.20 21.42 -0.12
N ARG A 4 -24.28 20.72 -0.46
CA ARG A 4 -24.53 19.37 0.05
C ARG A 4 -23.43 18.39 -0.34
N LYS A 5 -22.99 18.46 -1.60
CA LYS A 5 -21.94 17.58 -2.11
C LYS A 5 -20.58 17.87 -1.44
N ALA A 6 -20.27 19.14 -1.25
CA ALA A 6 -19.06 19.54 -0.54
C ALA A 6 -19.08 19.06 0.91
N TRP A 7 -20.23 19.14 1.56
CA TRP A 7 -20.42 18.68 2.93
C TRP A 7 -20.23 17.17 3.04
N GLU A 8 -20.79 16.42 2.10
CA GLU A 8 -20.62 14.96 2.05
C GLU A 8 -19.16 14.56 1.88
N THR A 9 -18.41 15.29 1.05
CA THR A 9 -16.99 15.05 0.84
C THR A 9 -16.20 15.32 2.13
N MET A 10 -16.50 16.38 2.84
CA MET A 10 -15.86 16.69 4.11
C MET A 10 -16.20 15.65 5.17
N SER A 11 -17.45 15.20 5.23
CA SER A 11 -17.89 14.14 6.12
C SER A 11 -17.13 12.84 5.88
N ARG A 12 -16.90 12.47 4.62
CA ARG A 12 -16.14 11.27 4.26
C ARG A 12 -14.71 11.35 4.77
N LYS A 13 -14.06 12.51 4.62
CA LYS A 13 -12.69 12.71 5.10
C LYS A 13 -12.61 12.63 6.61
N ALA A 14 -13.67 13.04 7.31
CA ALA A 14 -13.74 12.94 8.77
C ALA A 14 -13.90 11.50 9.24
N THR A 15 -14.41 10.62 8.39
CA THR A 15 -14.64 9.20 8.71
C THR A 15 -13.76 8.27 7.90
N ILE A 16 -12.46 8.58 7.85
CA ILE A 16 -11.51 7.78 7.09
C ILE A 16 -11.48 6.34 7.57
N THR A 17 -11.40 5.41 6.64
CA THR A 17 -11.44 3.98 6.92
C THR A 17 -10.03 3.39 7.02
N GLN A 18 -9.94 2.22 7.66
CA GLN A 18 -8.71 1.45 7.72
C GLN A 18 -8.15 1.17 6.33
N LYS A 19 -9.02 0.80 5.40
CA LYS A 19 -8.63 0.52 4.02
C LYS A 19 -7.99 1.74 3.35
N GLU A 20 -8.56 2.92 3.55
CA GLU A 20 -8.02 4.16 2.99
C GLU A 20 -6.63 4.47 3.57
N ILE A 21 -6.45 4.23 4.86
CA ILE A 21 -5.15 4.44 5.52
C ILE A 21 -4.11 3.47 4.96
N VAL A 22 -4.44 2.19 4.86
CA VAL A 22 -3.51 1.18 4.33
C VAL A 22 -3.16 1.47 2.87
N ASN A 23 -4.15 1.88 2.06
CA ASN A 23 -3.91 2.22 0.67
C ASN A 23 -2.97 3.41 0.53
N ALA A 24 -3.13 4.43 1.37
CA ALA A 24 -2.24 5.60 1.36
C ALA A 24 -0.81 5.19 1.78
N ALA A 25 -0.68 4.37 2.80
CA ALA A 25 0.62 3.87 3.26
C ALA A 25 1.28 2.98 2.20
N PHE A 26 0.50 2.16 1.50
CA PHE A 26 1.00 1.33 0.42
C PHE A 26 1.55 2.17 -0.74
N LYS A 27 0.87 3.26 -1.08
CA LYS A 27 1.35 4.18 -2.10
C LYS A 27 2.70 4.79 -1.73
N ILE A 28 2.85 5.21 -0.49
CA ILE A 28 4.13 5.74 0.01
C ILE A 28 5.21 4.67 -0.14
N THR A 29 4.91 3.44 0.29
CA THR A 29 5.85 2.32 0.22
C THR A 29 6.29 2.04 -1.22
N ARG A 30 5.34 2.00 -2.13
CA ARG A 30 5.62 1.70 -3.52
C ARG A 30 6.48 2.77 -4.19
N LYS A 31 6.23 4.04 -3.89
CA LYS A 31 6.90 5.16 -4.54
C LYS A 31 8.20 5.57 -3.86
N GLU A 32 8.25 5.48 -2.54
CA GLU A 32 9.34 6.09 -1.76
C GLU A 32 10.05 5.13 -0.83
N GLY A 33 9.41 4.03 -0.43
CA GLY A 33 9.97 3.04 0.47
C GLY A 33 9.20 2.91 1.78
N PHE A 34 9.27 1.73 2.35
CA PHE A 34 8.55 1.37 3.57
C PHE A 34 8.98 2.23 4.77
N GLU A 35 10.26 2.56 4.84
CA GLU A 35 10.84 3.38 5.89
C GLU A 35 10.37 4.84 5.85
N GLN A 36 9.74 5.25 4.76
CA GLN A 36 9.19 6.59 4.63
C GLN A 36 7.82 6.76 5.25
N ILE A 37 7.21 5.69 5.75
CA ILE A 37 5.91 5.77 6.41
C ILE A 37 6.07 6.35 7.80
N THR A 38 5.58 7.58 7.98
CA THR A 38 5.44 8.22 9.28
C THR A 38 3.99 8.63 9.45
N SER A 39 3.55 8.87 10.69
CA SER A 39 2.17 9.29 10.93
C SER A 39 1.84 10.59 10.20
N ARG A 40 2.79 11.53 10.15
CA ARG A 40 2.62 12.81 9.46
C ARG A 40 2.46 12.65 7.96
N ARG A 41 3.36 11.89 7.34
CA ARG A 41 3.33 11.67 5.89
C ARG A 41 2.09 10.89 5.49
N LEU A 42 1.73 9.92 6.32
CA LEU A 42 0.54 9.11 6.09
C LEU A 42 -0.72 9.97 6.17
N ALA A 43 -0.83 10.82 7.18
CA ALA A 43 -1.98 11.72 7.33
C ALA A 43 -2.10 12.65 6.13
N ALA A 44 -0.99 13.22 5.68
CA ALA A 44 -0.98 14.09 4.50
C ALA A 44 -1.42 13.33 3.25
N ALA A 45 -0.93 12.11 3.04
CA ALA A 45 -1.29 11.29 1.89
C ALA A 45 -2.74 10.84 1.92
N ALA A 46 -3.27 10.57 3.11
CA ALA A 46 -4.66 10.14 3.28
C ALA A 46 -5.66 11.31 3.31
N GLY A 47 -5.16 12.54 3.39
CA GLY A 47 -6.02 13.72 3.44
C GLY A 47 -6.72 13.92 4.77
N CYS A 48 -6.07 13.58 5.87
CA CYS A 48 -6.65 13.69 7.20
C CYS A 48 -5.58 14.15 8.21
N SER A 49 -6.00 14.35 9.47
CA SER A 49 -5.06 14.56 10.58
C SER A 49 -4.53 13.21 11.07
N THR A 50 -3.62 13.23 12.05
CA THR A 50 -3.08 11.98 12.61
C THR A 50 -4.06 11.27 13.54
N GLN A 51 -5.06 11.96 14.06
CA GLN A 51 -6.02 11.38 15.00
C GLN A 51 -6.75 10.14 14.49
N PRO A 52 -7.34 10.14 13.28
CA PRO A 52 -8.01 8.95 12.78
C PRO A 52 -7.09 7.75 12.66
N ILE A 53 -5.82 7.97 12.36
CA ILE A 53 -4.84 6.90 12.23
C ILE A 53 -4.67 6.20 13.58
N PHE A 54 -4.46 6.96 14.64
CA PHE A 54 -4.25 6.40 15.98
C PHE A 54 -5.54 5.92 16.67
N ARG A 55 -6.70 6.29 16.10
CA ARG A 55 -7.97 5.70 16.53
C ARG A 55 -8.14 4.29 16.01
N ILE A 56 -7.65 4.03 14.78
CA ILE A 56 -7.79 2.74 14.11
C ILE A 56 -6.63 1.81 14.46
N TYR A 57 -5.42 2.35 14.55
CA TYR A 57 -4.22 1.58 14.86
C TYR A 57 -3.60 2.04 16.17
N ASP A 58 -3.28 1.11 17.04
CA ASP A 58 -2.64 1.42 18.34
C ASP A 58 -1.26 2.05 18.16
N ASN A 59 -0.55 1.64 17.10
CA ASN A 59 0.80 2.14 16.81
C ASN A 59 1.11 1.96 15.33
N MET A 60 2.21 2.54 14.89
CA MET A 60 2.62 2.45 13.49
C MET A 60 3.06 1.05 13.08
N ASP A 61 3.55 0.25 14.00
CA ASP A 61 3.95 -1.13 13.69
C ASP A 61 2.74 -1.98 13.28
N ALA A 62 1.60 -1.80 13.94
CA ALA A 62 0.36 -2.49 13.56
C ALA A 62 -0.07 -2.13 12.14
N LEU A 63 0.01 -0.84 11.79
CA LEU A 63 -0.26 -0.39 10.43
C LEU A 63 0.73 -1.01 9.44
N LYS A 64 2.01 -1.01 9.77
CA LYS A 64 3.06 -1.53 8.89
C LYS A 64 2.90 -3.02 8.60
N LYS A 65 2.38 -3.80 9.54
CA LYS A 65 2.05 -5.20 9.30
C LYS A 65 1.00 -5.34 8.20
N ASP A 66 -0.03 -4.50 8.22
CA ASP A 66 -1.07 -4.53 7.19
C ASP A 66 -0.52 -4.10 5.83
N VAL A 67 0.38 -3.13 5.81
CA VAL A 67 1.05 -2.70 4.57
C VAL A 67 1.92 -3.82 4.00
N TYR A 68 2.65 -4.51 4.86
CA TYR A 68 3.46 -5.66 4.43
C TYR A 68 2.59 -6.75 3.82
N ALA A 69 1.47 -7.08 4.47
CA ALA A 69 0.54 -8.07 3.94
C ALA A 69 -0.01 -7.67 2.58
N LYS A 70 -0.32 -6.38 2.41
CA LYS A 70 -0.79 -5.86 1.12
C LYS A 70 0.29 -5.95 0.05
N ALA A 71 1.54 -5.66 0.41
CA ALA A 71 2.66 -5.77 -0.52
C ALA A 71 2.88 -7.22 -0.95
N ALA A 72 2.76 -8.17 -0.02
CA ALA A 72 2.89 -9.60 -0.33
C ALA A 72 1.78 -10.06 -1.28
N ALA A 73 0.54 -9.63 -1.04
CA ALA A 73 -0.59 -9.93 -1.92
C ALA A 73 -0.38 -9.33 -3.31
N TYR A 74 0.18 -8.13 -3.38
CA TYR A 74 0.48 -7.46 -4.63
C TYR A 74 1.48 -8.27 -5.47
N TYR A 75 2.51 -8.82 -4.84
CA TYR A 75 3.47 -9.69 -5.52
C TYR A 75 2.82 -10.99 -5.99
N GLU A 76 1.97 -11.60 -5.15
CA GLU A 76 1.27 -12.83 -5.54
C GLU A 76 0.40 -12.62 -6.77
N ASP A 77 -0.34 -11.52 -6.82
CA ASP A 77 -1.17 -11.18 -7.97
C ASP A 77 -0.32 -10.94 -9.22
N TYR A 78 0.79 -10.25 -9.05
CA TYR A 78 1.74 -10.02 -10.15
C TYR A 78 2.28 -11.34 -10.70
N TYR A 79 2.67 -12.24 -9.82
CA TYR A 79 3.19 -13.55 -10.19
C TYR A 79 2.13 -14.39 -10.91
N LYS A 80 0.92 -14.42 -10.39
CA LYS A 80 -0.19 -15.16 -11.00
C LYS A 80 -0.50 -14.65 -12.40
N ASP A 81 -0.56 -13.35 -12.57
CA ASP A 81 -0.82 -12.74 -13.87
C ASP A 81 0.31 -13.03 -14.85
N TYR A 82 1.53 -12.98 -14.38
CA TYR A 82 2.70 -13.27 -15.21
C TYR A 82 2.67 -14.70 -15.72
N THR A 83 2.40 -15.66 -14.84
CA THR A 83 2.43 -17.08 -15.19
C THR A 83 1.27 -17.54 -16.07
N LYS A 84 0.18 -16.77 -16.14
CA LYS A 84 -0.95 -17.09 -17.04
C LYS A 84 -0.58 -17.03 -18.51
N THR A 85 0.42 -16.22 -18.85
CA THR A 85 0.77 -15.95 -20.24
C THR A 85 2.03 -16.66 -20.73
N HIS A 86 2.63 -17.51 -19.86
CA HIS A 86 3.88 -18.17 -20.14
C HIS A 86 3.74 -19.68 -19.95
N GLU A 87 4.56 -20.46 -20.68
CA GLU A 87 4.42 -21.92 -20.73
C GLU A 87 5.46 -22.67 -19.88
N THR A 88 6.47 -21.98 -19.37
CA THR A 88 7.57 -22.61 -18.63
C THR A 88 7.55 -22.13 -17.17
N PRO A 89 6.85 -22.87 -16.28
CA PRO A 89 6.64 -22.40 -14.91
C PRO A 89 7.91 -22.04 -14.14
N PHE A 90 8.96 -22.82 -14.32
CA PHE A 90 10.20 -22.58 -13.61
C PHE A 90 10.90 -21.29 -14.06
N VAL A 91 10.97 -21.09 -15.37
CA VAL A 91 11.54 -19.86 -15.96
C VAL A 91 10.66 -18.67 -15.61
N ASP A 92 9.35 -18.85 -15.66
CA ASP A 92 8.37 -17.79 -15.37
C ASP A 92 8.48 -17.31 -13.94
N LEU A 93 8.74 -18.19 -12.99
CA LEU A 93 8.97 -17.82 -11.61
C LEU A 93 10.15 -16.86 -11.48
N GLY A 94 11.28 -17.21 -12.10
CA GLY A 94 12.48 -16.37 -12.10
C GLY A 94 12.28 -15.04 -12.81
N MET A 95 11.60 -15.06 -13.95
CA MET A 95 11.36 -13.85 -14.73
C MET A 95 10.36 -12.92 -14.03
N ALA A 96 9.34 -13.46 -13.41
CA ALA A 96 8.40 -12.66 -12.62
C ALA A 96 9.10 -11.96 -11.46
N TYR A 97 9.99 -12.69 -10.78
CA TYR A 97 10.77 -12.17 -9.66
C TYR A 97 11.66 -11.00 -10.13
N ILE A 98 12.40 -11.19 -11.22
CA ILE A 98 13.31 -10.16 -11.77
C ILE A 98 12.51 -8.94 -12.25
N ASN A 99 11.43 -9.16 -12.97
CA ASN A 99 10.62 -8.07 -13.50
C ASN A 99 9.92 -7.29 -12.40
N PHE A 100 9.49 -7.98 -11.33
CA PHE A 100 8.91 -7.31 -10.17
C PHE A 100 9.96 -6.41 -9.49
N ALA A 101 11.18 -6.90 -9.32
CA ALA A 101 12.27 -6.12 -8.74
C ALA A 101 12.56 -4.86 -9.54
N ARG A 102 12.51 -4.95 -10.86
CA ARG A 102 12.76 -3.81 -11.75
C ARG A 102 11.62 -2.80 -11.72
N ARG A 103 10.39 -3.28 -11.69
CA ARG A 103 9.22 -2.43 -11.74
C ARG A 103 8.86 -1.82 -10.39
N TYR A 104 9.03 -2.59 -9.33
CA TYR A 104 8.65 -2.19 -7.97
C TYR A 104 9.82 -2.39 -7.00
N PRO A 105 10.90 -1.62 -7.15
CA PRO A 105 12.12 -1.86 -6.36
C PRO A 105 11.91 -1.69 -4.85
N HIS A 106 11.06 -0.77 -4.43
CA HIS A 106 10.80 -0.57 -3.00
C HIS A 106 10.00 -1.73 -2.40
N LEU A 107 9.03 -2.27 -3.14
CA LEU A 107 8.28 -3.44 -2.70
C LEU A 107 9.17 -4.68 -2.68
N PHE A 108 10.01 -4.83 -3.70
CA PHE A 108 10.94 -5.94 -3.76
C PHE A 108 11.89 -5.93 -2.57
N ARG A 109 12.44 -4.77 -2.24
CA ARG A 109 13.33 -4.62 -1.09
C ARG A 109 12.62 -5.00 0.20
N LEU A 110 11.40 -4.52 0.39
CA LEU A 110 10.61 -4.83 1.57
C LEU A 110 10.37 -6.33 1.73
N LEU A 111 9.97 -7.00 0.65
CA LEU A 111 9.54 -8.39 0.70
C LEU A 111 10.70 -9.38 0.73
N PHE A 112 11.81 -9.06 0.07
CA PHE A 112 12.86 -10.04 -0.18
C PHE A 112 14.23 -9.68 0.40
N LEU A 113 14.47 -8.42 0.75
CA LEU A 113 15.79 -7.95 1.20
C LEU A 113 15.82 -7.40 2.64
N SER A 114 14.68 -7.33 3.30
CA SER A 114 14.64 -6.82 4.68
C SER A 114 14.52 -7.93 5.72
#